data_f4bf09a751ceafdd6e979edbb1041e52
#
_entry.id   f4bf09a751ceafdd6e979edbb1041e52
#
_cell.length_a   1.000
_cell.length_b   1.000
_cell.length_c   1.000
_cell.angle_alpha   90.00
_cell.angle_beta   90.00
_cell.angle_gamma   90.00
#
_symmetry.space_group_name_H-M   'P 1'
#
loop_
_entity.id
_entity.type
_entity.pdbx_description
1 polymer ?
#
loop_
_entity_poly.entity_id
_entity_poly.type
_entity_poly.pdbx_seq_one_letter_code
_entity_poly.pdbx_strand_id
1 'polypeptide(L)'
;MEIGEWTGPNLLNWTQSVGIPALGESANALSLTRESLKELAANPTVADRDVLWSILAWGRMRRDHARRLYKYEGCWEKVVGRLRRDRLDRRESYRICSEATRTPCGIGPAFFTKLIFFANPKHDGFIMDQWTSRSINLLVEGPRVVRMRTPVHVDPNNNADNFERFCCAVEELSSRLNKEPEYIEQCLFSTGGRNPAPWRRYLKEQGG
;
A
#
# COMPACT_ATOMS: atom_id res chain seq x y z
N MET A 1 -0.28 3.04 -23.15
CA MET A 1 0.50 3.90 -22.23
C MET A 1 1.34 2.96 -21.42
N GLU A 2 2.67 3.00 -21.56
CA GLU A 2 3.56 2.20 -20.70
C GLU A 2 3.57 2.82 -19.32
N ILE A 3 3.17 2.05 -18.32
CA ILE A 3 3.33 2.42 -16.92
C ILE A 3 4.76 2.01 -16.55
N GLY A 4 5.61 2.99 -16.30
CA GLY A 4 6.96 2.71 -15.82
C GLY A 4 6.89 1.92 -14.51
N GLU A 5 7.64 0.84 -14.42
CA GLU A 5 7.71 0.02 -13.24
C GLU A 5 8.27 0.85 -12.07
N TRP A 6 7.52 0.88 -10.97
CA TRP A 6 7.97 1.53 -9.75
C TRP A 6 8.91 0.61 -8.98
N THR A 7 10.13 1.07 -8.76
CA THR A 7 11.13 0.38 -7.93
C THR A 7 11.36 1.15 -6.63
N GLY A 8 11.34 0.44 -5.52
CA GLY A 8 11.65 0.99 -4.20
C GLY A 8 13.14 1.35 -4.05
N PRO A 9 13.52 1.95 -2.92
CA PRO A 9 14.93 2.22 -2.61
C PRO A 9 15.70 0.92 -2.38
N ASN A 10 17.04 0.99 -2.42
CA ASN A 10 17.86 -0.09 -1.91
C ASN A 10 17.52 -0.35 -0.43
N LEU A 11 17.10 -1.56 -0.11
CA LEU A 11 16.53 -1.90 1.20
C LEU A 11 17.56 -1.78 2.32
N LEU A 12 18.77 -2.29 2.10
CA LEU A 12 19.86 -2.23 3.09
C LEU A 12 20.19 -0.78 3.46
N ASN A 13 20.38 0.08 2.46
CA ASN A 13 20.68 1.50 2.68
C ASN A 13 19.51 2.21 3.40
N TRP A 14 18.28 1.84 3.06
CA TRP A 14 17.10 2.42 3.70
C TRP A 14 16.98 2.00 5.15
N THR A 15 17.10 0.70 5.49
CA THR A 15 17.03 0.18 6.85
C THR A 15 18.14 0.75 7.74
N GLN A 16 19.37 0.83 7.24
CA GLN A 16 20.49 1.47 7.93
C GLN A 16 20.20 2.93 8.25
N SER A 17 19.64 3.68 7.29
CA SER A 17 19.29 5.11 7.48
C SER A 17 18.17 5.35 8.50
N VAL A 18 17.37 4.31 8.76
CA VAL A 18 16.30 4.30 9.78
C VAL A 18 16.81 3.83 11.13
N GLY A 19 17.89 3.07 11.18
CA GLY A 19 18.42 2.42 12.39
C GLY A 19 17.71 1.10 12.69
N ILE A 20 17.18 0.44 11.67
CA ILE A 20 16.61 -0.91 11.77
C ILE A 20 17.73 -1.91 11.58
N PRO A 21 17.88 -2.95 12.45
CA PRO A 21 18.83 -4.03 12.24
C PRO A 21 18.65 -4.70 10.89
N ALA A 22 19.75 -5.25 10.35
CA ALA A 22 19.73 -5.92 9.05
C ALA A 22 18.60 -6.95 8.97
N LEU A 23 17.95 -6.98 7.83
CA LEU A 23 16.95 -7.98 7.46
C LEU A 23 17.66 -9.24 6.93
N GLY A 24 16.90 -10.32 6.71
CA GLY A 24 17.44 -11.55 6.13
C GLY A 24 18.03 -11.34 4.72
N GLU A 25 18.92 -12.22 4.32
CA GLU A 25 19.63 -12.11 3.02
C GLU A 25 18.67 -12.03 1.84
N SER A 26 17.62 -12.86 1.85
CA SER A 26 16.60 -12.87 0.79
C SER A 26 15.93 -11.53 0.58
N ALA A 27 15.67 -10.76 1.65
CA ALA A 27 15.09 -9.44 1.57
C ALA A 27 16.12 -8.39 1.11
N ASN A 28 17.34 -8.45 1.65
CA ASN A 28 18.40 -7.47 1.33
C ASN A 28 18.92 -7.55 -0.10
N ALA A 29 18.89 -8.73 -0.72
CA ALA A 29 19.30 -8.94 -2.11
C ALA A 29 18.25 -8.48 -3.14
N LEU A 30 17.05 -8.14 -2.68
CA LEU A 30 15.90 -7.91 -3.55
C LEU A 30 15.91 -6.51 -4.18
N SER A 31 15.62 -6.44 -5.49
CA SER A 31 15.14 -5.22 -6.11
C SER A 31 13.65 -5.07 -5.76
N LEU A 32 13.29 -4.03 -5.01
CA LEU A 32 11.94 -3.86 -4.51
C LEU A 32 10.97 -3.45 -5.63
N THR A 33 10.46 -4.42 -6.38
CA THR A 33 9.38 -4.29 -7.36
C THR A 33 8.08 -4.86 -6.79
N ARG A 34 6.95 -4.68 -7.50
CA ARG A 34 5.69 -5.31 -7.09
C ARG A 34 5.78 -6.84 -7.12
N GLU A 35 6.37 -7.37 -8.16
CA GLU A 35 6.52 -8.82 -8.37
C GLU A 35 7.39 -9.44 -7.28
N SER A 36 8.59 -8.90 -7.11
CA SER A 36 9.53 -9.40 -6.09
C SER A 36 8.98 -9.32 -4.67
N LEU A 37 8.16 -8.32 -4.34
CA LEU A 37 7.51 -8.22 -3.04
C LEU A 37 6.39 -9.25 -2.84
N LYS A 38 5.63 -9.57 -3.90
CA LYS A 38 4.63 -10.65 -3.84
C LYS A 38 5.32 -12.01 -3.63
N GLU A 39 6.39 -12.26 -4.36
CA GLU A 39 7.19 -13.48 -4.21
C GLU A 39 7.79 -13.59 -2.78
N LEU A 40 8.38 -12.49 -2.28
CA LEU A 40 8.92 -12.43 -0.92
C LEU A 40 7.83 -12.74 0.11
N ALA A 41 6.65 -12.12 -0.03
CA ALA A 41 5.55 -12.30 0.90
C ALA A 41 4.93 -13.72 0.82
N ALA A 42 4.94 -14.33 -0.34
CA ALA A 42 4.45 -15.70 -0.55
C ALA A 42 5.43 -16.78 -0.01
N ASN A 43 6.70 -16.45 0.16
CA ASN A 43 7.70 -17.40 0.62
C ASN A 43 7.58 -17.66 2.15
N PRO A 44 7.16 -18.86 2.60
CA PRO A 44 6.92 -19.13 4.01
C PRO A 44 8.20 -19.16 4.86
N THR A 45 9.39 -19.23 4.24
CA THR A 45 10.67 -19.22 4.97
C THR A 45 11.15 -17.82 5.31
N VAL A 46 10.55 -16.77 4.69
CA VAL A 46 10.87 -15.38 4.97
C VAL A 46 10.13 -14.91 6.21
N ALA A 47 10.84 -14.27 7.12
CA ALA A 47 10.25 -13.73 8.35
C ALA A 47 9.22 -12.63 8.05
N ASP A 48 8.13 -12.59 8.82
CA ASP A 48 7.08 -11.57 8.67
C ASP A 48 7.64 -10.14 8.85
N ARG A 49 8.65 -9.99 9.69
CA ARG A 49 9.42 -8.77 9.87
C ARG A 49 10.07 -8.28 8.58
N ASP A 50 10.69 -9.16 7.84
CA ASP A 50 11.39 -8.83 6.60
C ASP A 50 10.39 -8.40 5.51
N VAL A 51 9.26 -9.09 5.42
CA VAL A 51 8.14 -8.72 4.54
C VAL A 51 7.60 -7.33 4.90
N LEU A 52 7.35 -7.08 6.19
CA LEU A 52 6.87 -5.78 6.69
C LEU A 52 7.78 -4.63 6.22
N TRP A 53 9.07 -4.70 6.53
CA TRP A 53 9.99 -3.60 6.24
C TRP A 53 10.27 -3.44 4.75
N SER A 54 10.28 -4.53 3.98
CA SER A 54 10.42 -4.48 2.53
C SER A 54 9.25 -3.72 1.88
N ILE A 55 8.02 -4.00 2.29
CA ILE A 55 6.82 -3.30 1.79
C ILE A 55 6.82 -1.82 2.18
N LEU A 56 7.18 -1.51 3.43
CA LEU A 56 7.22 -0.12 3.91
C LEU A 56 8.33 0.70 3.24
N ALA A 57 9.49 0.09 2.97
CA ALA A 57 10.57 0.70 2.19
C ALA A 57 10.13 0.96 0.74
N TRP A 58 9.52 -0.03 0.08
CA TRP A 58 8.96 0.12 -1.26
C TRP A 58 7.96 1.28 -1.33
N GLY A 59 7.08 1.39 -0.30
CA GLY A 59 6.13 2.48 -0.15
C GLY A 59 6.75 3.82 0.17
N ARG A 60 8.07 3.93 0.26
CA ARG A 60 8.84 5.13 0.64
C ARG A 60 8.36 5.75 1.96
N MET A 61 8.17 4.93 2.97
CA MET A 61 7.88 5.46 4.30
C MET A 61 8.99 6.43 4.73
N ARG A 62 8.59 7.59 5.26
CA ARG A 62 9.54 8.59 5.77
C ARG A 62 10.35 8.01 6.92
N ARG A 63 11.65 8.31 6.96
CA ARG A 63 12.58 7.76 7.95
C ARG A 63 12.19 8.05 9.40
N ASP A 64 11.69 9.25 9.67
CA ASP A 64 11.21 9.64 11.00
C ASP A 64 9.98 8.82 11.42
N HIS A 65 9.10 8.50 10.48
CA HIS A 65 7.94 7.65 10.71
C HIS A 65 8.36 6.19 10.94
N ALA A 66 9.26 5.67 10.12
CA ALA A 66 9.79 4.32 10.27
C ALA A 66 10.50 4.12 11.62
N ARG A 67 11.30 5.12 12.11
CA ARG A 67 11.93 5.07 13.43
C ARG A 67 10.92 5.00 14.58
N ARG A 68 9.81 5.72 14.46
CA ARG A 68 8.73 5.63 15.46
C ARG A 68 8.04 4.29 15.42
N LEU A 69 7.76 3.79 14.21
CA LEU A 69 7.10 2.51 14.00
C LEU A 69 7.96 1.34 14.52
N TYR A 70 9.27 1.41 14.37
CA TYR A 70 10.20 0.37 14.83
C TYR A 70 10.02 0.03 16.30
N LYS A 71 9.65 1.00 17.14
CA LYS A 71 9.35 0.75 18.57
C LYS A 71 8.14 -0.18 18.78
N TYR A 72 7.31 -0.34 17.77
CA TYR A 72 6.08 -1.13 17.78
C TYR A 72 6.08 -2.22 16.70
N GLU A 73 7.28 -2.56 16.20
CA GLU A 73 7.48 -3.52 15.10
C GLU A 73 6.71 -4.82 15.31
N GLY A 74 6.80 -5.42 16.49
CA GLY A 74 6.15 -6.70 16.80
C GLY A 74 4.62 -6.68 16.70
N CYS A 75 3.96 -5.52 16.79
CA CYS A 75 2.54 -5.39 16.55
C CYS A 75 2.24 -5.60 15.05
N TRP A 76 2.97 -4.92 14.18
CA TRP A 76 2.78 -4.99 12.74
C TRP A 76 3.32 -6.29 12.12
N GLU A 77 4.36 -6.86 12.69
CA GLU A 77 4.82 -8.20 12.34
C GLU A 77 3.71 -9.24 12.53
N LYS A 78 2.99 -9.21 13.66
CA LYS A 78 1.84 -10.08 13.90
C LYS A 78 0.72 -9.84 12.86
N VAL A 79 0.45 -8.59 12.49
CA VAL A 79 -0.54 -8.27 11.45
C VAL A 79 -0.11 -8.87 10.10
N VAL A 80 1.15 -8.67 9.70
CA VAL A 80 1.67 -9.28 8.45
C VAL A 80 1.57 -10.78 8.49
N GLY A 81 1.91 -11.42 9.61
CA GLY A 81 1.78 -12.86 9.80
C GLY A 81 0.34 -13.36 9.62
N ARG A 82 -0.63 -12.64 10.15
CA ARG A 82 -2.05 -12.95 9.94
C ARG A 82 -2.46 -12.77 8.48
N LEU A 83 -2.10 -11.66 7.84
CA LEU A 83 -2.39 -11.42 6.42
C LEU A 83 -1.85 -12.55 5.54
N ARG A 84 -0.64 -13.06 5.81
CA ARG A 84 -0.01 -14.13 5.04
C ARG A 84 -0.64 -15.50 5.22
N ARG A 85 -1.16 -15.81 6.42
CA ARG A 85 -1.56 -17.18 6.79
C ARG A 85 -3.05 -17.40 6.88
N ASP A 86 -3.83 -16.39 7.31
CA ASP A 86 -5.25 -16.60 7.69
C ASP A 86 -6.21 -16.56 6.48
N ARG A 87 -5.73 -16.32 5.26
CA ARG A 87 -6.55 -16.25 4.03
C ARG A 87 -7.77 -15.33 4.17
N LEU A 88 -7.59 -14.22 4.87
CA LEU A 88 -8.63 -13.24 5.15
C LEU A 88 -9.20 -12.65 3.86
N ASP A 89 -10.49 -12.31 3.86
CA ASP A 89 -11.02 -11.43 2.83
C ASP A 89 -10.53 -9.98 3.02
N ARG A 90 -10.74 -9.14 2.03
CA ARG A 90 -10.24 -7.75 2.05
C ARG A 90 -10.86 -6.89 3.15
N ARG A 91 -12.12 -7.15 3.55
CA ARG A 91 -12.78 -6.43 4.65
C ARG A 91 -12.13 -6.78 5.99
N GLU A 92 -11.92 -8.07 6.24
CA GLU A 92 -11.29 -8.54 7.46
C GLU A 92 -9.81 -8.12 7.51
N SER A 93 -9.09 -8.20 6.37
CA SER A 93 -7.72 -7.69 6.24
C SER A 93 -7.63 -6.20 6.63
N TYR A 94 -8.61 -5.40 6.16
CA TYR A 94 -8.68 -3.98 6.53
C TYR A 94 -8.97 -3.79 8.03
N ARG A 95 -9.88 -4.57 8.61
CA ARG A 95 -10.25 -4.48 10.04
C ARG A 95 -9.05 -4.73 10.94
N ILE A 96 -8.33 -5.83 10.72
CA ILE A 96 -7.15 -6.15 11.56
C ILE A 96 -6.06 -5.08 11.47
N CYS A 97 -5.83 -4.52 10.28
CA CYS A 97 -4.90 -3.41 10.09
C CYS A 97 -5.40 -2.14 10.79
N SER A 98 -6.68 -1.80 10.64
CA SER A 98 -7.29 -0.64 11.26
C SER A 98 -7.29 -0.72 12.80
N GLU A 99 -7.52 -1.90 13.36
CA GLU A 99 -7.42 -2.13 14.81
C GLU A 99 -6.01 -1.91 15.32
N ALA A 100 -5.00 -2.39 14.59
CA ALA A 100 -3.60 -2.18 14.93
C ALA A 100 -3.20 -0.69 14.93
N THR A 101 -3.89 0.16 14.17
CA THR A 101 -3.63 1.62 14.17
C THR A 101 -4.10 2.34 15.42
N ARG A 102 -5.02 1.75 16.20
CA ARG A 102 -5.52 2.33 17.46
C ARG A 102 -4.47 2.31 18.58
N THR A 103 -3.43 1.51 18.43
CA THR A 103 -2.23 1.57 19.29
C THR A 103 -1.29 2.67 18.78
N PRO A 104 -0.28 3.12 19.55
CA PRO A 104 0.67 4.14 19.10
C PRO A 104 1.50 3.78 17.86
N CYS A 105 1.17 2.66 17.23
CA CYS A 105 1.88 2.04 16.10
C CYS A 105 1.77 2.76 14.75
N GLY A 106 0.88 3.71 14.61
CA GLY A 106 0.96 4.85 13.69
C GLY A 106 1.07 4.69 12.19
N ILE A 107 0.65 3.60 11.53
CA ILE A 107 0.52 3.62 10.07
C ILE A 107 -0.95 3.69 9.63
N GLY A 108 -1.23 4.65 8.73
CA GLY A 108 -2.57 4.87 8.21
C GLY A 108 -2.88 4.02 6.97
N PRO A 109 -4.11 4.18 6.40
CA PRO A 109 -4.60 3.39 5.28
C PRO A 109 -3.64 3.34 4.08
N ALA A 110 -3.01 4.47 3.74
CA ALA A 110 -2.07 4.52 2.63
C ALA A 110 -0.86 3.57 2.75
N PHE A 111 -0.51 3.14 3.95
CA PHE A 111 0.56 2.17 4.19
C PHE A 111 0.03 0.77 4.47
N PHE A 112 -0.97 0.62 5.33
CA PHE A 112 -1.41 -0.73 5.65
C PHE A 112 -2.17 -1.40 4.49
N THR A 113 -2.79 -0.66 3.56
CA THR A 113 -3.34 -1.28 2.35
C THR A 113 -2.26 -1.83 1.42
N LYS A 114 -1.01 -1.32 1.50
CA LYS A 114 0.13 -1.98 0.84
C LYS A 114 0.45 -3.33 1.48
N LEU A 115 0.37 -3.42 2.83
CA LEU A 115 0.54 -4.71 3.51
C LEU A 115 -0.54 -5.70 3.06
N ILE A 116 -1.80 -5.27 2.96
CA ILE A 116 -2.89 -6.11 2.46
C ILE A 116 -2.59 -6.56 1.02
N PHE A 117 -2.24 -5.62 0.14
CA PHE A 117 -1.99 -5.89 -1.27
C PHE A 117 -0.89 -6.92 -1.50
N PHE A 118 0.23 -6.81 -0.77
CA PHE A 118 1.38 -7.69 -0.97
C PHE A 118 1.33 -8.99 -0.15
N ALA A 119 0.83 -8.92 1.09
CA ALA A 119 0.94 -10.04 2.03
C ALA A 119 -0.30 -10.97 2.04
N ASN A 120 -1.48 -10.51 1.57
CA ASN A 120 -2.64 -11.37 1.51
C ASN A 120 -2.58 -12.27 0.25
N PRO A 121 -2.56 -13.61 0.41
CA PRO A 121 -2.46 -14.53 -0.72
C PRO A 121 -3.68 -14.54 -1.64
N LYS A 122 -4.81 -13.96 -1.25
CA LYS A 122 -5.99 -13.81 -2.13
C LYS A 122 -5.80 -12.72 -3.17
N HIS A 123 -4.92 -11.75 -2.91
CA HIS A 123 -4.65 -10.60 -3.79
C HIS A 123 -5.91 -9.85 -4.26
N ASP A 124 -6.95 -9.80 -3.43
CA ASP A 124 -8.23 -9.19 -3.74
C ASP A 124 -8.38 -7.74 -3.25
N GLY A 125 -7.33 -7.18 -2.69
CA GLY A 125 -7.27 -5.78 -2.22
C GLY A 125 -6.32 -4.94 -3.06
N PHE A 126 -6.57 -3.62 -3.12
CA PHE A 126 -5.74 -2.66 -3.86
C PHE A 126 -5.16 -1.58 -2.94
N ILE A 127 -4.12 -0.87 -3.42
CA ILE A 127 -3.45 0.15 -2.62
C ILE A 127 -4.30 1.42 -2.60
N MET A 128 -4.85 1.75 -1.42
CA MET A 128 -5.66 2.93 -1.18
C MET A 128 -4.78 4.07 -0.63
N ASP A 129 -3.96 4.66 -1.49
CA ASP A 129 -3.15 5.83 -1.13
C ASP A 129 -3.77 7.14 -1.61
N GLN A 130 -3.08 8.26 -1.41
CA GLN A 130 -3.59 9.57 -1.79
C GLN A 130 -3.96 9.69 -3.28
N TRP A 131 -3.21 9.03 -4.17
CA TRP A 131 -3.41 9.21 -5.61
C TRP A 131 -4.51 8.32 -6.15
N THR A 132 -4.50 7.05 -5.77
CA THR A 132 -5.56 6.10 -6.14
C THR A 132 -6.90 6.53 -5.53
N SER A 133 -6.90 7.00 -4.28
CA SER A 133 -8.11 7.52 -3.61
C SER A 133 -8.69 8.75 -4.29
N ARG A 134 -7.85 9.72 -4.66
CA ARG A 134 -8.29 10.91 -5.40
C ARG A 134 -8.81 10.56 -6.79
N SER A 135 -8.13 9.62 -7.48
CA SER A 135 -8.55 9.15 -8.78
C SER A 135 -9.94 8.52 -8.72
N ILE A 136 -10.18 7.61 -7.77
CA ILE A 136 -11.48 6.97 -7.58
C ILE A 136 -12.54 7.99 -7.21
N ASN A 137 -12.26 8.90 -6.28
CA ASN A 137 -13.22 9.94 -5.88
C ASN A 137 -13.60 10.91 -7.02
N LEU A 138 -12.74 11.06 -8.03
CA LEU A 138 -13.02 11.89 -9.19
C LEU A 138 -13.78 11.13 -10.28
N LEU A 139 -13.50 9.82 -10.45
CA LEU A 139 -14.07 9.00 -11.53
C LEU A 139 -15.43 8.38 -11.18
N VAL A 140 -15.69 8.18 -9.89
CA VAL A 140 -16.96 7.61 -9.41
C VAL A 140 -17.95 8.72 -9.10
N GLU A 141 -19.09 8.69 -9.78
CA GLU A 141 -20.19 9.63 -9.52
C GLU A 141 -20.82 9.39 -8.14
N GLY A 142 -21.27 10.46 -7.49
CA GLY A 142 -21.97 10.40 -6.20
C GLY A 142 -21.07 10.67 -4.99
N PRO A 143 -21.42 10.15 -3.81
CA PRO A 143 -20.68 10.43 -2.59
C PRO A 143 -19.26 9.84 -2.63
N ARG A 144 -18.31 10.57 -2.06
CA ARG A 144 -16.90 10.15 -2.02
C ARG A 144 -16.75 8.73 -1.49
N VAL A 145 -16.04 7.90 -2.24
CA VAL A 145 -15.75 6.50 -1.90
C VAL A 145 -14.75 6.44 -0.74
N VAL A 146 -13.68 7.25 -0.85
CA VAL A 146 -12.61 7.33 0.15
C VAL A 146 -12.63 8.70 0.82
N ARG A 147 -12.65 8.71 2.15
CA ARG A 147 -12.52 9.95 2.92
C ARG A 147 -11.06 10.42 2.88
N MET A 148 -10.88 11.69 2.54
CA MET A 148 -9.59 12.35 2.56
C MET A 148 -9.55 13.35 3.72
N ARG A 149 -8.53 13.27 4.57
CA ARG A 149 -8.31 14.24 5.65
C ARG A 149 -7.79 15.57 5.09
N THR A 150 -6.90 15.49 4.11
CA THR A 150 -6.39 16.62 3.31
C THR A 150 -6.23 16.11 1.87
N PRO A 151 -5.98 17.00 0.87
CA PRO A 151 -5.74 16.53 -0.49
C PRO A 151 -4.61 15.49 -0.64
N VAL A 152 -3.72 15.40 0.34
CA VAL A 152 -2.55 14.51 0.31
C VAL A 152 -2.56 13.42 1.39
N HIS A 153 -3.61 13.32 2.18
CA HIS A 153 -3.71 12.31 3.25
C HIS A 153 -5.06 11.61 3.24
N VAL A 154 -5.02 10.30 3.10
CA VAL A 154 -6.18 9.44 3.32
C VAL A 154 -6.58 9.50 4.79
N ASP A 155 -7.87 9.71 5.05
CA ASP A 155 -8.38 9.80 6.42
C ASP A 155 -8.27 8.44 7.13
N PRO A 156 -7.67 8.36 8.32
CA PRO A 156 -7.64 7.13 9.10
C PRO A 156 -9.02 6.63 9.55
N ASN A 157 -10.05 7.47 9.51
CA ASN A 157 -11.44 7.08 9.80
C ASN A 157 -12.15 6.37 8.62
N ASN A 158 -11.45 6.08 7.51
CA ASN A 158 -11.97 5.12 6.56
C ASN A 158 -12.12 3.75 7.24
N ASN A 159 -13.19 3.06 6.92
CA ASN A 159 -13.49 1.72 7.45
C ASN A 159 -13.42 0.64 6.36
N ALA A 160 -13.70 -0.60 6.72
CA ALA A 160 -13.69 -1.72 5.79
C ALA A 160 -14.70 -1.56 4.64
N ASP A 161 -15.82 -0.85 4.86
CA ASP A 161 -16.79 -0.59 3.79
C ASP A 161 -16.28 0.45 2.79
N ASN A 162 -15.55 1.49 3.25
CA ASN A 162 -14.88 2.42 2.35
C ASN A 162 -13.83 1.68 1.50
N PHE A 163 -13.06 0.78 2.12
CA PHE A 163 -12.06 -0.01 1.40
C PHE A 163 -12.69 -0.97 0.39
N GLU A 164 -13.78 -1.66 0.78
CA GLU A 164 -14.55 -2.51 -0.12
C GLU A 164 -15.04 -1.74 -1.34
N ARG A 165 -15.70 -0.59 -1.12
CA ARG A 165 -16.19 0.26 -2.20
C ARG A 165 -15.06 0.77 -3.12
N PHE A 166 -13.90 1.07 -2.54
CA PHE A 166 -12.71 1.44 -3.30
C PHE A 166 -12.25 0.28 -4.20
N CYS A 167 -12.16 -0.93 -3.67
CA CYS A 167 -11.77 -2.11 -4.44
C CYS A 167 -12.80 -2.44 -5.54
N CYS A 168 -14.09 -2.41 -5.23
CA CYS A 168 -15.15 -2.60 -6.23
C CYS A 168 -15.07 -1.56 -7.36
N ALA A 169 -14.74 -0.30 -7.06
CA ALA A 169 -14.58 0.72 -8.08
C ALA A 169 -13.38 0.46 -9.00
N VAL A 170 -12.27 -0.07 -8.48
CA VAL A 170 -11.13 -0.50 -9.29
C VAL A 170 -11.52 -1.68 -10.20
N GLU A 171 -12.24 -2.66 -9.66
CA GLU A 171 -12.72 -3.83 -10.40
C GLU A 171 -13.75 -3.46 -11.49
N GLU A 172 -14.64 -2.51 -11.20
CA GLU A 172 -15.59 -1.98 -12.19
C GLU A 172 -14.87 -1.28 -13.35
N LEU A 173 -13.88 -0.44 -13.06
CA LEU A 173 -13.04 0.19 -14.09
C LEU A 173 -12.26 -0.85 -14.89
N SER A 174 -11.75 -1.88 -14.25
CA SER A 174 -11.09 -3.02 -14.87
C SER A 174 -12.01 -3.69 -15.90
N SER A 175 -13.22 -4.02 -15.50
CA SER A 175 -14.23 -4.65 -16.36
C SER A 175 -14.62 -3.75 -17.54
N ARG A 176 -14.86 -2.46 -17.29
CA ARG A 176 -15.23 -1.49 -18.34
C ARG A 176 -14.12 -1.27 -19.38
N LEU A 177 -12.87 -1.31 -18.93
CA LEU A 177 -11.70 -1.05 -19.79
C LEU A 177 -11.08 -2.33 -20.35
N ASN A 178 -11.59 -3.50 -19.98
CA ASN A 178 -11.03 -4.82 -20.31
C ASN A 178 -9.53 -4.90 -20.03
N LYS A 179 -9.13 -4.55 -18.80
CA LYS A 179 -7.76 -4.56 -18.31
C LYS A 179 -7.70 -5.21 -16.93
N GLU A 180 -6.53 -5.80 -16.57
CA GLU A 180 -6.33 -6.37 -15.26
C GLU A 180 -6.52 -5.32 -14.14
N PRO A 181 -7.17 -5.67 -13.01
CA PRO A 181 -7.45 -4.74 -11.94
C PRO A 181 -6.19 -4.07 -11.36
N GLU A 182 -5.10 -4.82 -11.24
CA GLU A 182 -3.82 -4.27 -10.79
C GLU A 182 -3.25 -3.24 -11.77
N TYR A 183 -3.41 -3.46 -13.07
CA TYR A 183 -3.02 -2.48 -14.08
C TYR A 183 -3.83 -1.19 -13.95
N ILE A 184 -5.13 -1.30 -13.68
CA ILE A 184 -6.00 -0.13 -13.43
C ILE A 184 -5.53 0.62 -12.17
N GLU A 185 -5.24 -0.08 -11.08
CA GLU A 185 -4.73 0.55 -9.85
C GLU A 185 -3.43 1.32 -10.12
N GLN A 186 -2.52 0.74 -10.89
CA GLN A 186 -1.29 1.43 -11.31
C GLN A 186 -1.56 2.67 -12.17
N CYS A 187 -2.54 2.61 -13.09
CA CYS A 187 -2.97 3.78 -13.86
C CYS A 187 -3.53 4.89 -12.96
N LEU A 188 -4.35 4.54 -11.98
CA LEU A 188 -4.91 5.46 -11.00
C LEU A 188 -3.83 6.10 -10.12
N PHE A 189 -2.82 5.34 -9.73
CA PHE A 189 -1.64 5.85 -9.02
C PHE A 189 -0.84 6.81 -9.91
N SER A 190 -0.64 6.48 -11.19
CA SER A 190 0.07 7.26 -12.20
C SER A 190 1.53 7.62 -11.80
N THR A 191 2.33 8.09 -12.73
CA THR A 191 3.71 8.46 -12.46
C THR A 191 3.82 9.87 -11.90
N GLY A 192 4.55 10.01 -10.80
CA GLY A 192 4.85 11.29 -10.14
C GLY A 192 6.24 11.83 -10.48
N GLY A 193 6.80 12.66 -9.59
CA GLY A 193 8.14 13.22 -9.71
C GLY A 193 8.16 14.61 -10.32
N ARG A 194 9.32 15.00 -10.90
CA ARG A 194 9.51 16.33 -11.52
C ARG A 194 8.65 16.52 -12.76
N ASN A 195 8.49 15.46 -13.56
CA ASN A 195 7.65 15.44 -14.76
C ASN A 195 6.49 14.46 -14.55
N PRO A 196 5.44 14.84 -13.83
CA PRO A 196 4.33 13.94 -13.55
C PRO A 196 3.55 13.64 -14.83
N ALA A 197 3.04 12.40 -14.92
CA ALA A 197 2.16 11.98 -16.02
C ALA A 197 0.90 12.88 -16.11
N PRO A 198 0.26 12.97 -17.29
CA PRO A 198 -0.89 13.86 -17.51
C PRO A 198 -2.00 13.68 -16.48
N TRP A 199 -2.35 12.42 -16.15
CA TRP A 199 -3.36 12.12 -15.14
C TRP A 199 -3.01 12.69 -13.76
N ARG A 200 -1.76 12.57 -13.33
CA ARG A 200 -1.29 13.13 -12.06
C ARG A 200 -1.32 14.66 -12.04
N ARG A 201 -1.06 15.33 -13.18
CA ARG A 201 -1.20 16.78 -13.31
C ARG A 201 -2.66 17.19 -13.19
N TYR A 202 -3.54 16.53 -13.94
CA TYR A 202 -4.98 16.76 -13.88
C TYR A 202 -5.54 16.61 -12.46
N LEU A 203 -5.18 15.54 -11.74
CA LEU A 203 -5.59 15.36 -10.34
C LEU A 203 -5.13 16.51 -9.43
N LYS A 204 -3.95 17.09 -9.67
CA LYS A 204 -3.50 18.23 -8.88
C LYS A 204 -4.33 19.48 -9.13
N GLU A 205 -4.77 19.68 -10.36
CA GLU A 205 -5.59 20.82 -10.76
C GLU A 205 -7.04 20.71 -10.25
N GLN A 206 -7.62 19.49 -10.24
CA GLN A 206 -9.00 19.24 -9.80
C GLN A 206 -9.15 19.11 -8.28
N GLY A 207 -8.09 18.95 -7.54
CA GLY A 207 -8.11 18.56 -6.13
C GLY A 207 -7.45 19.55 -5.19
N GLY A 208 -7.56 20.87 -5.49
CA GLY A 208 -7.25 21.91 -4.52
C GLY A 208 -8.16 21.86 -3.30
#